data_38b4b8cd18c36aa02ed79e245273f781
#
_entry.id   38b4b8cd18c36aa02ed79e245273f781
#
_cell.length_a   1.000
_cell.length_b   1.000
_cell.length_c   1.000
_cell.angle_alpha   90.00
_cell.angle_beta   90.00
_cell.angle_gamma   90.00
#
_symmetry.space_group_name_H-M   'P 1'
#
loop_
_entity.id
_entity.type
_entity.pdbx_description
1 polymer ?
#
loop_
_entity_poly.entity_id
_entity_poly.type
_entity_poly.pdbx_seq_one_letter_code
_entity_poly.pdbx_strand_id
1 'polypeptide(L)'
;MLRPIGRFAPHFADGFGDSPMTLCQAESQTPFDHQPPTIPPQGIESGSVTPPDPNPIRIYVACLAAYNNGHLHGEWIEVTDEASIWEAVQAMLFASPIDGAEEWAIHDYEGFEGAEVGEYYSFANVVELAEYITERGELGAQVLNYYGGNIEDAKSRFDEYAGEYDSLEAYAEELTEQSGLEIPESLANYIDYKAMAHDYEQSGDFLTFEVSGSVHIFWAH
;
A
#
# COMPACT_ATOMS: atom_id res chain seq x y z
N MET A 1 -29.04 -33.87 27.93
CA MET A 1 -30.48 -33.53 27.98
C MET A 1 -30.89 -32.91 26.67
N LEU A 2 -31.84 -33.56 26.02
CA LEU A 2 -32.35 -33.33 24.66
C LEU A 2 -33.48 -32.30 24.62
N ARG A 3 -33.58 -31.63 23.43
CA ARG A 3 -34.81 -31.19 22.71
C ARG A 3 -35.36 -29.78 22.92
N PRO A 4 -36.24 -29.30 21.96
CA PRO A 4 -36.34 -29.58 20.50
C PRO A 4 -36.57 -28.32 19.60
N ILE A 5 -36.36 -28.51 18.35
CA ILE A 5 -36.98 -28.14 17.06
C ILE A 5 -38.35 -27.43 17.13
N GLY A 6 -38.48 -26.35 16.39
CA GLY A 6 -39.72 -25.71 15.98
C GLY A 6 -39.70 -25.27 14.50
N ARG A 7 -40.29 -26.09 13.61
CA ARG A 7 -40.70 -25.76 12.26
C ARG A 7 -42.00 -24.97 12.29
N PHE A 8 -42.16 -24.00 11.41
CA PHE A 8 -43.47 -23.63 10.85
C PHE A 8 -43.30 -23.12 9.39
N ALA A 9 -44.04 -23.76 8.48
CA ALA A 9 -44.27 -23.41 7.10
C ALA A 9 -45.76 -22.97 6.92
N PRO A 10 -46.30 -22.78 5.72
CA PRO A 10 -46.58 -21.50 5.11
C PRO A 10 -48.11 -21.23 5.06
N HIS A 11 -48.52 -20.01 4.68
CA HIS A 11 -49.92 -19.73 4.35
C HIS A 11 -50.03 -19.12 2.96
N PHE A 12 -50.70 -19.86 2.09
CA PHE A 12 -51.35 -19.46 0.84
C PHE A 12 -52.64 -18.72 1.16
N ALA A 13 -53.01 -17.71 0.40
CA ALA A 13 -54.38 -17.30 0.15
C ALA A 13 -54.51 -16.54 -1.16
N ASP A 14 -55.31 -17.08 -2.02
CA ASP A 14 -55.81 -16.65 -3.30
C ASP A 14 -56.68 -15.37 -3.21
N GLY A 15 -56.77 -14.64 -4.30
CA GLY A 15 -57.71 -13.55 -4.48
C GLY A 15 -57.87 -13.12 -5.93
N PHE A 16 -58.76 -13.78 -6.66
CA PHE A 16 -59.29 -13.43 -7.97
C PHE A 16 -60.09 -12.14 -7.91
N GLY A 17 -60.05 -11.35 -9.00
CA GLY A 17 -60.92 -10.18 -9.18
C GLY A 17 -60.89 -9.66 -10.61
N ASP A 18 -61.98 -9.90 -11.29
CA ASP A 18 -62.39 -9.71 -12.68
C ASP A 18 -62.19 -8.33 -13.28
N SER A 19 -62.16 -8.39 -14.62
CA SER A 19 -62.21 -7.33 -15.66
C SER A 19 -63.43 -6.38 -15.58
N PRO A 20 -63.47 -5.26 -16.34
CA PRO A 20 -63.94 -5.40 -17.75
C PRO A 20 -63.22 -4.52 -18.79
N MET A 21 -63.32 -5.01 -20.00
CA MET A 21 -62.99 -4.35 -21.29
C MET A 21 -63.79 -3.05 -21.49
N THR A 22 -63.14 -2.08 -22.11
CA THR A 22 -63.86 -1.04 -22.90
C THR A 22 -63.09 -0.77 -24.18
N LEU A 23 -63.86 -0.79 -25.27
CA LEU A 23 -63.53 -0.76 -26.67
C LEU A 23 -63.03 0.59 -27.18
N CYS A 24 -62.10 0.49 -28.12
CA CYS A 24 -61.87 1.29 -29.32
C CYS A 24 -62.12 2.80 -29.35
N GLN A 25 -61.02 3.51 -29.72
CA GLN A 25 -61.13 4.44 -30.85
C GLN A 25 -59.77 4.54 -31.59
N ALA A 26 -59.84 4.42 -32.91
CA ALA A 26 -58.78 4.54 -33.86
C ALA A 26 -58.52 6.01 -34.19
N GLU A 27 -57.30 6.50 -34.07
CA GLU A 27 -56.91 7.76 -34.72
C GLU A 27 -55.53 7.62 -35.37
N SER A 28 -55.61 7.82 -36.64
CA SER A 28 -54.67 8.24 -37.69
C SER A 28 -53.17 8.15 -37.45
N GLN A 29 -52.59 7.36 -38.33
CA GLN A 29 -51.17 7.19 -38.58
C GLN A 29 -50.53 8.48 -39.11
N THR A 30 -49.50 8.97 -38.45
CA THR A 30 -48.45 9.84 -39.03
C THR A 30 -47.23 9.00 -39.38
N PRO A 31 -46.51 9.28 -40.47
CA PRO A 31 -45.43 8.43 -40.93
C PRO A 31 -44.25 8.49 -40.00
N PHE A 32 -43.75 7.31 -39.58
CA PHE A 32 -42.53 7.15 -38.82
C PHE A 32 -41.35 7.56 -39.66
N ASP A 33 -40.72 8.67 -39.27
CA ASP A 33 -39.39 9.07 -39.72
C ASP A 33 -38.36 8.17 -39.00
N HIS A 34 -37.80 7.20 -39.75
CA HIS A 34 -36.79 6.30 -39.26
C HIS A 34 -35.43 6.99 -39.33
N GLN A 35 -35.12 7.81 -38.32
CA GLN A 35 -33.76 8.26 -38.09
C GLN A 35 -33.04 7.19 -37.23
N PRO A 36 -31.96 6.59 -37.71
CA PRO A 36 -31.21 5.61 -36.88
C PRO A 36 -30.63 6.32 -35.66
N PRO A 37 -30.62 5.65 -34.49
CA PRO A 37 -30.02 6.23 -33.29
C PRO A 37 -28.54 6.52 -33.54
N THR A 38 -28.18 7.80 -33.45
CA THR A 38 -26.78 8.22 -33.43
C THR A 38 -26.19 7.78 -32.08
N ILE A 39 -25.42 6.70 -32.10
CA ILE A 39 -24.61 6.27 -30.98
C ILE A 39 -23.51 7.33 -30.84
N PRO A 40 -23.42 8.06 -29.71
CA PRO A 40 -22.26 8.94 -29.48
C PRO A 40 -21.00 8.08 -29.47
N PRO A 41 -19.86 8.55 -30.00
CA PRO A 41 -18.61 7.80 -29.92
C PRO A 41 -18.30 7.61 -28.43
N GLN A 42 -18.29 6.35 -28.00
CA GLN A 42 -17.79 6.00 -26.69
C GLN A 42 -16.34 6.44 -26.67
N GLY A 43 -16.04 7.45 -25.84
CA GLY A 43 -14.69 7.87 -25.56
C GLY A 43 -13.93 6.63 -25.10
N ILE A 44 -12.91 6.26 -25.85
CA ILE A 44 -11.89 5.33 -25.40
C ILE A 44 -11.27 6.06 -24.20
N GLU A 45 -11.63 5.62 -22.99
CA GLU A 45 -10.88 6.00 -21.81
C GLU A 45 -9.46 5.52 -22.08
N SER A 46 -8.58 6.47 -22.42
CA SER A 46 -7.17 6.21 -22.48
C SER A 46 -6.77 5.84 -21.06
N GLY A 47 -6.69 4.54 -20.79
CA GLY A 47 -6.04 4.04 -19.60
C GLY A 47 -4.69 4.74 -19.54
N SER A 48 -4.46 5.52 -18.50
CA SER A 48 -3.16 6.11 -18.26
C SER A 48 -2.21 4.92 -18.06
N VAL A 49 -1.47 4.57 -19.09
CA VAL A 49 -0.34 3.66 -18.96
C VAL A 49 0.68 4.46 -18.17
N THR A 50 0.70 4.26 -16.88
CA THR A 50 1.80 4.74 -16.03
C THR A 50 3.08 4.16 -16.64
N PRO A 51 4.10 4.98 -16.98
CA PRO A 51 5.35 4.43 -17.46
C PRO A 51 5.87 3.43 -16.42
N PRO A 52 6.49 2.31 -16.86
CA PRO A 52 7.03 1.33 -15.91
C PRO A 52 7.99 2.04 -14.96
N ASP A 53 7.88 1.70 -13.68
CA ASP A 53 8.79 2.21 -12.66
C ASP A 53 10.24 1.92 -13.09
N PRO A 54 11.12 2.93 -13.15
CA PRO A 54 12.52 2.70 -13.48
C PRO A 54 13.25 1.80 -12.48
N ASN A 55 12.69 1.59 -11.28
CA ASN A 55 13.25 0.73 -10.24
C ASN A 55 12.15 -0.13 -9.60
N PRO A 56 11.59 -1.13 -10.31
CA PRO A 56 10.51 -1.95 -9.77
C PRO A 56 10.99 -2.75 -8.55
N ILE A 57 10.11 -2.85 -7.55
CA ILE A 57 10.35 -3.73 -6.40
C ILE A 57 10.27 -5.17 -6.87
N ARG A 58 11.33 -5.96 -6.66
CA ARG A 58 11.39 -7.36 -7.08
C ARG A 58 12.17 -8.22 -6.11
N ILE A 59 11.85 -9.51 -6.11
CA ILE A 59 12.53 -10.54 -5.34
C ILE A 59 13.12 -11.60 -6.26
N TYR A 60 14.28 -12.16 -5.89
CA TYR A 60 14.82 -13.36 -6.53
C TYR A 60 14.44 -14.59 -5.72
N VAL A 61 13.58 -15.42 -6.29
CA VAL A 61 13.15 -16.67 -5.67
C VAL A 61 13.92 -17.81 -6.27
N ALA A 62 14.61 -18.58 -5.43
CA ALA A 62 15.44 -19.72 -5.82
C ALA A 62 14.75 -21.06 -5.49
N CYS A 63 14.94 -22.06 -6.35
CA CYS A 63 14.56 -23.44 -6.11
C CYS A 63 15.57 -24.10 -5.17
N LEU A 64 15.17 -24.46 -3.94
CA LEU A 64 16.05 -25.05 -2.95
C LEU A 64 16.56 -26.46 -3.35
N ALA A 65 15.72 -27.25 -4.02
CA ALA A 65 16.14 -28.56 -4.53
C ALA A 65 17.28 -28.42 -5.55
N ALA A 66 17.20 -27.47 -6.48
CA ALA A 66 18.26 -27.20 -7.45
C ALA A 66 19.51 -26.64 -6.76
N TYR A 67 19.36 -25.66 -5.88
CA TYR A 67 20.46 -25.04 -5.13
C TYR A 67 21.28 -26.07 -4.35
N ASN A 68 20.61 -26.97 -3.61
CA ASN A 68 21.26 -28.04 -2.84
C ASN A 68 21.98 -29.07 -3.72
N ASN A 69 21.62 -29.17 -5.01
CA ASN A 69 22.31 -30.03 -5.99
C ASN A 69 23.33 -29.26 -6.84
N GLY A 70 23.66 -28.00 -6.49
CA GLY A 70 24.69 -27.20 -7.14
C GLY A 70 24.24 -26.55 -8.45
N HIS A 71 22.94 -26.47 -8.69
CA HIS A 71 22.35 -25.78 -9.84
C HIS A 71 21.78 -24.43 -9.42
N LEU A 72 22.19 -23.36 -10.10
CA LEU A 72 21.55 -22.04 -9.95
C LEU A 72 20.26 -22.04 -10.78
N HIS A 73 19.13 -22.15 -10.10
CA HIS A 73 17.81 -22.12 -10.70
C HIS A 73 16.87 -21.28 -9.84
N GLY A 74 16.37 -20.20 -10.38
CA GLY A 74 15.50 -19.23 -9.73
C GLY A 74 15.08 -18.14 -10.72
N GLU A 75 14.24 -17.25 -10.29
CA GLU A 75 13.68 -16.19 -11.13
C GLU A 75 13.54 -14.88 -10.36
N TRP A 76 13.80 -13.75 -11.03
CA TRP A 76 13.45 -12.43 -10.55
C TRP A 76 11.97 -12.18 -10.82
N ILE A 77 11.21 -11.93 -9.77
CA ILE A 77 9.77 -11.73 -9.80
C ILE A 77 9.47 -10.32 -9.33
N GLU A 78 8.74 -9.54 -10.13
CA GLU A 78 8.22 -8.23 -9.75
C GLU A 78 7.12 -8.41 -8.69
N VAL A 79 7.19 -7.60 -7.61
CA VAL A 79 6.23 -7.67 -6.50
C VAL A 79 5.01 -6.84 -6.86
N THR A 80 3.95 -7.49 -7.32
CA THR A 80 2.67 -6.86 -7.66
C THR A 80 1.57 -7.30 -6.70
N ASP A 81 1.27 -8.59 -6.67
CA ASP A 81 0.30 -9.22 -5.78
C ASP A 81 0.71 -10.67 -5.47
N GLU A 82 0.17 -11.21 -4.39
CA GLU A 82 0.52 -12.55 -3.90
C GLU A 82 0.25 -13.65 -4.94
N ALA A 83 -0.86 -13.56 -5.68
CA ALA A 83 -1.25 -14.59 -6.64
C ALA A 83 -0.29 -14.63 -7.83
N SER A 84 0.11 -13.48 -8.36
CA SER A 84 1.07 -13.36 -9.45
C SER A 84 2.45 -13.89 -9.06
N ILE A 85 2.92 -13.60 -7.82
CA ILE A 85 4.17 -14.15 -7.30
C ILE A 85 4.08 -15.67 -7.22
N TRP A 86 2.99 -16.23 -6.69
CA TRP A 86 2.77 -17.66 -6.61
C TRP A 86 2.78 -18.34 -7.97
N GLU A 87 2.12 -17.75 -8.96
CA GLU A 87 2.10 -18.29 -10.33
C GLU A 87 3.51 -18.37 -10.91
N ALA A 88 4.31 -17.31 -10.77
CA ALA A 88 5.69 -17.27 -11.23
C ALA A 88 6.56 -18.32 -10.52
N VAL A 89 6.45 -18.44 -9.19
CA VAL A 89 7.19 -19.44 -8.41
C VAL A 89 6.83 -20.86 -8.80
N GLN A 90 5.55 -21.16 -9.00
CA GLN A 90 5.14 -22.48 -9.46
C GLN A 90 5.70 -22.81 -10.86
N ALA A 91 5.68 -21.83 -11.77
CA ALA A 91 6.27 -22.01 -13.10
C ALA A 91 7.78 -22.26 -13.01
N MET A 92 8.50 -21.50 -12.17
CA MET A 92 9.93 -21.67 -11.92
C MET A 92 10.25 -23.06 -11.34
N LEU A 93 9.50 -23.52 -10.33
CA LEU A 93 9.67 -24.85 -9.72
C LEU A 93 9.39 -25.97 -10.72
N PHE A 94 8.35 -25.82 -11.55
CA PHE A 94 8.03 -26.80 -12.60
C PHE A 94 9.15 -26.91 -13.66
N ALA A 95 9.84 -25.82 -13.95
CA ALA A 95 10.98 -25.78 -14.87
C ALA A 95 12.31 -26.22 -14.22
N SER A 96 12.30 -26.64 -12.95
CA SER A 96 13.50 -27.04 -12.23
C SER A 96 14.20 -28.22 -12.92
N PRO A 97 15.56 -28.23 -12.94
CA PRO A 97 16.34 -29.38 -13.41
C PRO A 97 16.26 -30.59 -12.46
N ILE A 98 15.63 -30.43 -11.28
CA ILE A 98 15.45 -31.49 -10.29
C ILE A 98 13.99 -31.91 -10.25
N ASP A 99 13.73 -33.18 -10.51
CA ASP A 99 12.37 -33.73 -10.49
C ASP A 99 11.75 -33.62 -9.08
N GLY A 100 10.48 -33.15 -9.03
CA GLY A 100 9.75 -33.04 -7.77
C GLY A 100 10.22 -31.88 -6.88
N ALA A 101 10.78 -30.82 -7.46
CA ALA A 101 11.13 -29.61 -6.73
C ALA A 101 9.85 -28.90 -6.24
N GLU A 102 9.75 -28.68 -4.92
CA GLU A 102 8.58 -28.07 -4.27
C GLU A 102 8.98 -26.92 -3.33
N GLU A 103 10.25 -26.84 -2.94
CA GLU A 103 10.75 -25.90 -1.95
C GLU A 103 11.46 -24.72 -2.61
N TRP A 104 11.22 -23.54 -2.05
CA TRP A 104 11.79 -22.28 -2.51
C TRP A 104 12.21 -21.39 -1.35
N ALA A 105 13.06 -20.40 -1.63
CA ALA A 105 13.42 -19.33 -0.71
C ALA A 105 13.72 -18.03 -1.47
N ILE A 106 13.57 -16.90 -0.81
CA ILE A 106 13.98 -15.60 -1.32
C ILE A 106 15.47 -15.45 -1.05
N HIS A 107 16.27 -15.39 -2.11
CA HIS A 107 17.73 -15.28 -1.99
C HIS A 107 18.26 -13.87 -2.23
N ASP A 108 17.48 -13.01 -2.90
CA ASP A 108 17.86 -11.63 -3.17
C ASP A 108 16.62 -10.75 -3.40
N TYR A 109 16.79 -9.44 -3.31
CA TYR A 109 15.69 -8.49 -3.51
C TYR A 109 16.23 -7.11 -3.91
N GLU A 110 15.42 -6.34 -4.62
CA GLU A 110 15.74 -5.00 -5.11
C GLU A 110 14.55 -4.05 -4.97
N GLY A 111 14.80 -2.74 -4.83
CA GLY A 111 13.76 -1.70 -4.78
C GLY A 111 13.13 -1.47 -3.41
N PHE A 112 13.60 -2.12 -2.35
CA PHE A 112 13.05 -1.97 -0.99
C PHE A 112 13.69 -0.83 -0.17
N GLU A 113 14.45 0.08 -0.81
CA GLU A 113 15.03 1.30 -0.20
C GLU A 113 15.83 1.03 1.09
N GLY A 114 16.43 -0.15 1.23
CA GLY A 114 17.21 -0.55 2.40
C GLY A 114 16.42 -1.25 3.49
N ALA A 115 15.13 -1.54 3.29
CA ALA A 115 14.39 -2.43 4.16
C ALA A 115 14.80 -3.89 3.91
N GLU A 116 14.87 -4.69 4.98
CA GLU A 116 15.27 -6.09 4.89
C GLU A 116 14.08 -6.99 4.52
N VAL A 117 14.29 -7.91 3.57
CA VAL A 117 13.34 -8.98 3.22
C VAL A 117 13.85 -10.30 3.77
N GLY A 118 13.05 -10.96 4.59
CA GLY A 118 13.41 -12.27 5.17
C GLY A 118 13.40 -13.38 4.12
N GLU A 119 14.38 -14.29 4.19
CA GLU A 119 14.53 -15.45 3.29
C GLU A 119 13.24 -16.29 3.15
N TYR A 120 12.47 -16.39 4.24
CA TYR A 120 11.25 -17.21 4.33
C TYR A 120 10.00 -16.36 4.56
N TYR A 121 10.00 -15.10 4.15
CA TYR A 121 8.78 -14.29 4.21
C TYR A 121 7.67 -14.91 3.36
N SER A 122 6.44 -14.85 3.87
CA SER A 122 5.27 -15.14 3.03
C SER A 122 5.15 -14.08 1.93
N PHE A 123 4.60 -14.45 0.78
CA PHE A 123 4.41 -13.46 -0.29
C PHE A 123 3.43 -12.35 0.11
N ALA A 124 2.46 -12.65 0.99
CA ALA A 124 1.61 -11.62 1.58
C ALA A 124 2.44 -10.57 2.34
N ASN A 125 3.42 -10.98 3.16
CA ASN A 125 4.31 -10.05 3.87
C ASN A 125 5.23 -9.28 2.92
N VAL A 126 5.69 -9.92 1.84
CA VAL A 126 6.51 -9.24 0.81
C VAL A 126 5.70 -8.16 0.10
N VAL A 127 4.45 -8.46 -0.26
CA VAL A 127 3.54 -7.48 -0.90
C VAL A 127 3.24 -6.33 0.06
N GLU A 128 2.90 -6.62 1.32
CA GLU A 128 2.65 -5.58 2.32
C GLU A 128 3.86 -4.66 2.53
N LEU A 129 5.07 -5.25 2.58
CA LEU A 129 6.31 -4.49 2.68
C LEU A 129 6.53 -3.63 1.43
N ALA A 130 6.30 -4.19 0.23
CA ALA A 130 6.45 -3.45 -1.03
C ALA A 130 5.47 -2.27 -1.13
N GLU A 131 4.21 -2.45 -0.73
CA GLU A 131 3.21 -1.39 -0.66
C GLU A 131 3.65 -0.28 0.31
N TYR A 132 4.12 -0.65 1.49
CA TYR A 132 4.61 0.27 2.50
C TYR A 132 5.81 1.09 1.99
N ILE A 133 6.79 0.44 1.35
CA ILE A 133 7.97 1.12 0.78
C ILE A 133 7.59 2.01 -0.41
N THR A 134 6.66 1.56 -1.26
CA THR A 134 6.17 2.37 -2.38
C THR A 134 5.50 3.66 -1.88
N GLU A 135 4.79 3.61 -0.75
CA GLU A 135 4.12 4.77 -0.15
C GLU A 135 5.09 5.72 0.57
N ARG A 136 6.08 5.17 1.28
CA ARG A 136 6.91 5.90 2.24
C ARG A 136 8.36 6.11 1.82
N GLY A 137 8.82 5.41 0.79
CA GLY A 137 10.18 5.51 0.25
C GLY A 137 11.27 5.17 1.26
N GLU A 138 12.43 5.84 1.09
CA GLU A 138 13.60 5.66 1.96
C GLU A 138 13.32 6.00 3.42
N LEU A 139 12.49 7.03 3.68
CA LEU A 139 12.08 7.36 5.05
C LEU A 139 11.33 6.19 5.70
N GLY A 140 10.40 5.58 4.95
CA GLY A 140 9.67 4.40 5.43
C GLY A 140 10.60 3.26 5.77
N ALA A 141 11.59 2.97 4.94
CA ALA A 141 12.58 1.93 5.17
C ALA A 141 13.40 2.18 6.45
N GLN A 142 13.85 3.42 6.66
CA GLN A 142 14.60 3.79 7.87
C GLN A 142 13.75 3.65 9.13
N VAL A 143 12.49 4.13 9.10
CA VAL A 143 11.53 3.98 10.23
C VAL A 143 11.26 2.51 10.50
N LEU A 144 11.03 1.69 9.46
CA LEU A 144 10.79 0.25 9.59
C LEU A 144 11.99 -0.45 10.25
N ASN A 145 13.21 -0.15 9.81
CA ASN A 145 14.43 -0.72 10.38
C ASN A 145 14.61 -0.33 11.85
N TYR A 146 14.25 0.90 12.23
CA TYR A 146 14.26 1.34 13.62
C TYR A 146 13.31 0.50 14.50
N TYR A 147 12.15 0.10 13.98
CA TYR A 147 11.20 -0.79 14.65
C TYR A 147 11.46 -2.28 14.42
N GLY A 148 12.68 -2.65 13.94
CA GLY A 148 13.09 -4.03 13.77
C GLY A 148 12.24 -4.81 12.76
N GLY A 149 11.70 -4.14 11.74
CA GLY A 149 10.90 -4.74 10.68
C GLY A 149 9.40 -4.89 11.01
N ASN A 150 8.93 -4.31 12.12
CA ASN A 150 7.50 -4.31 12.47
C ASN A 150 6.77 -3.22 11.68
N ILE A 151 6.02 -3.60 10.64
CA ILE A 151 5.31 -2.68 9.74
C ILE A 151 4.21 -1.91 10.48
N GLU A 152 3.49 -2.54 11.41
CA GLU A 152 2.41 -1.89 12.15
C GLU A 152 2.94 -0.77 13.06
N ASP A 153 4.04 -1.04 13.78
CA ASP A 153 4.70 -0.04 14.62
C ASP A 153 5.27 1.10 13.75
N ALA A 154 5.87 0.75 12.60
CA ALA A 154 6.38 1.72 11.65
C ALA A 154 5.26 2.61 11.06
N LYS A 155 4.14 2.03 10.65
CA LYS A 155 2.96 2.77 10.17
C LYS A 155 2.42 3.72 11.23
N SER A 156 2.27 3.25 12.48
CA SER A 156 1.77 4.06 13.60
C SER A 156 2.66 5.26 13.90
N ARG A 157 3.97 5.14 13.66
CA ARG A 157 4.90 6.25 13.89
C ARG A 157 4.62 7.45 12.98
N PHE A 158 4.10 7.23 11.78
CA PHE A 158 3.77 8.33 10.87
C PHE A 158 2.60 9.21 11.36
N ASP A 159 1.81 8.75 12.33
CA ASP A 159 0.79 9.59 12.98
C ASP A 159 1.42 10.71 13.82
N GLU A 160 2.68 10.51 14.25
CA GLU A 160 3.47 11.46 15.04
C GLU A 160 4.50 12.24 14.20
N TYR A 161 4.35 12.21 12.86
CA TYR A 161 5.27 12.91 11.96
C TYR A 161 5.11 14.43 12.06
N ALA A 162 6.17 15.13 12.48
CA ALA A 162 6.19 16.58 12.64
C ALA A 162 6.53 17.32 11.34
N GLY A 163 7.35 16.72 10.46
CA GLY A 163 7.71 17.33 9.18
C GLY A 163 9.14 17.06 8.73
N GLU A 164 9.46 17.63 7.55
CA GLU A 164 10.78 17.61 6.94
C GLU A 164 11.41 19.01 7.08
N TYR A 165 12.67 19.06 7.50
CA TYR A 165 13.42 20.28 7.76
C TYR A 165 14.85 20.17 7.27
N ASP A 166 15.50 21.30 7.03
CA ASP A 166 16.93 21.34 6.70
C ASP A 166 17.81 20.86 7.87
N SER A 167 17.33 21.05 9.10
CA SER A 167 18.00 20.63 10.33
C SER A 167 17.06 20.64 11.53
N LEU A 168 17.43 19.97 12.62
CA LEU A 168 16.71 20.05 13.88
C LEU A 168 16.77 21.47 14.49
N GLU A 169 17.82 22.25 14.18
CA GLU A 169 17.92 23.67 14.55
C GLU A 169 16.82 24.51 13.89
N ALA A 170 16.54 24.28 12.58
CA ALA A 170 15.47 24.95 11.86
C ALA A 170 14.10 24.62 12.45
N TYR A 171 13.90 23.36 12.83
CA TYR A 171 12.68 22.96 13.54
C TYR A 171 12.53 23.62 14.90
N ALA A 172 13.62 23.72 15.70
CA ALA A 172 13.61 24.38 17.00
C ALA A 172 13.25 25.88 16.89
N GLU A 173 13.72 26.55 15.82
CA GLU A 173 13.35 27.93 15.50
C GLU A 173 11.85 28.05 15.22
N GLU A 174 11.33 27.21 14.28
CA GLU A 174 9.90 27.21 13.92
C GLU A 174 9.02 26.88 15.13
N LEU A 175 9.39 25.89 15.94
CA LEU A 175 8.64 25.50 17.13
C LEU A 175 8.59 26.65 18.16
N THR A 176 9.69 27.40 18.27
CA THR A 176 9.76 28.59 19.15
C THR A 176 8.82 29.69 18.64
N GLU A 177 8.80 29.94 17.34
CA GLU A 177 7.89 30.94 16.75
C GLU A 177 6.41 30.52 16.92
N GLN A 178 6.10 29.24 16.73
CA GLN A 178 4.74 28.71 16.89
C GLN A 178 4.28 28.66 18.36
N SER A 179 5.19 28.67 19.32
CA SER A 179 4.85 28.63 20.75
C SER A 179 4.07 29.85 21.24
N GLY A 180 4.02 30.94 20.45
CA GLY A 180 3.37 32.19 20.81
C GLY A 180 4.16 33.02 21.84
N LEU A 181 5.41 32.67 22.10
CA LEU A 181 6.31 33.50 22.95
C LEU A 181 6.65 34.79 22.20
N GLU A 182 6.31 35.91 22.76
CA GLU A 182 6.76 37.22 22.26
C GLU A 182 8.26 37.40 22.57
N ILE A 183 9.11 37.12 21.58
CA ILE A 183 10.54 37.33 21.68
C ILE A 183 10.83 38.80 21.30
N PRO A 184 11.38 39.63 22.21
CA PRO A 184 11.77 40.98 21.84
C PRO A 184 12.80 40.95 20.69
N GLU A 185 12.61 41.81 19.69
CA GLU A 185 13.49 41.87 18.50
C GLU A 185 14.97 42.04 18.89
N SER A 186 15.26 42.72 20.00
CA SER A 186 16.61 42.90 20.53
C SER A 186 17.25 41.59 21.05
N LEU A 187 16.45 40.53 21.32
CA LEU A 187 16.92 39.25 21.85
C LEU A 187 16.86 38.14 20.81
N ALA A 188 16.12 38.30 19.71
CA ALA A 188 15.94 37.24 18.70
C ALA A 188 17.27 36.68 18.19
N ASN A 189 18.25 37.56 17.93
CA ASN A 189 19.57 37.14 17.43
C ASN A 189 20.48 36.48 18.49
N TYR A 190 20.04 36.38 19.72
CA TYR A 190 20.81 35.77 20.84
C TYR A 190 20.25 34.40 21.26
N ILE A 191 19.21 33.90 20.58
CA ILE A 191 18.68 32.57 20.86
C ILE A 191 19.61 31.54 20.18
N ASP A 192 20.08 30.61 20.98
CA ASP A 192 20.93 29.51 20.50
C ASP A 192 20.08 28.30 20.14
N TYR A 193 19.49 28.32 18.93
CA TYR A 193 18.68 27.22 18.44
C TYR A 193 19.47 25.91 18.26
N LYS A 194 20.80 26.02 18.10
CA LYS A 194 21.68 24.87 18.06
C LYS A 194 21.75 24.15 19.40
N ALA A 195 21.89 24.94 20.48
CA ALA A 195 21.83 24.37 21.82
C ALA A 195 20.46 23.77 22.13
N MET A 196 19.36 24.40 21.67
CA MET A 196 18.00 23.86 21.82
C MET A 196 17.85 22.55 21.07
N ALA A 197 18.31 22.46 19.83
CA ALA A 197 18.28 21.23 19.03
C ALA A 197 19.05 20.10 19.74
N HIS A 198 20.24 20.40 20.27
CA HIS A 198 21.01 19.43 21.04
C HIS A 198 20.26 18.93 22.29
N ASP A 199 19.61 19.83 23.01
CA ASP A 199 18.82 19.48 24.20
C ASP A 199 17.63 18.58 23.79
N TYR A 200 16.98 18.85 22.67
CA TYR A 200 15.90 18.00 22.11
C TYR A 200 16.38 16.59 21.74
N GLU A 201 17.57 16.46 21.15
CA GLU A 201 18.16 15.13 20.88
C GLU A 201 18.44 14.36 22.18
N GLN A 202 18.92 15.07 23.22
CA GLN A 202 19.25 14.45 24.51
C GLN A 202 18.02 14.11 25.36
N SER A 203 16.94 14.89 25.25
CA SER A 203 15.71 14.64 26.01
C SER A 203 14.95 13.39 25.48
N GLY A 204 15.16 13.05 24.20
CA GLY A 204 14.43 11.97 23.55
C GLY A 204 12.97 12.35 23.24
N ASP A 205 12.66 13.66 23.17
CA ASP A 205 11.32 14.13 22.81
C ASP A 205 11.02 13.92 21.33
N PHE A 206 12.07 13.80 20.51
CA PHE A 206 12.00 13.60 19.07
C PHE A 206 12.80 12.39 18.62
N LEU A 207 12.30 11.73 17.58
CA LEU A 207 13.02 10.76 16.77
C LEU A 207 13.30 11.40 15.42
N THR A 208 14.54 11.35 14.96
CA THR A 208 14.97 11.99 13.72
C THR A 208 15.57 10.98 12.75
N PHE A 209 15.27 11.15 11.45
CA PHE A 209 15.86 10.38 10.36
C PHE A 209 16.40 11.31 9.29
N GLU A 210 17.60 11.04 8.80
CA GLU A 210 18.19 11.81 7.71
C GLU A 210 17.93 11.08 6.38
N VAL A 211 17.25 11.75 5.44
CA VAL A 211 16.94 11.24 4.11
C VAL A 211 17.28 12.31 3.09
N SER A 212 18.11 11.95 2.12
CA SER A 212 18.48 12.82 0.99
C SER A 212 18.97 14.22 1.38
N GLY A 213 19.50 14.38 2.59
CA GLY A 213 20.06 15.64 3.11
C GLY A 213 19.07 16.52 3.91
N SER A 214 17.84 16.05 4.08
CA SER A 214 16.83 16.63 4.97
C SER A 214 16.69 15.80 6.24
N VAL A 215 16.21 16.43 7.31
CA VAL A 215 15.91 15.79 8.60
C VAL A 215 14.40 15.65 8.74
N HIS A 216 13.93 14.42 8.87
CA HIS A 216 12.54 14.10 9.16
C HIS A 216 12.36 13.88 10.65
N ILE A 217 11.37 14.55 11.23
CA ILE A 217 11.18 14.63 12.67
C ILE A 217 9.84 14.00 13.06
N PHE A 218 9.88 13.19 14.11
CA PHE A 218 8.70 12.54 14.70
C PHE A 218 8.68 12.84 16.21
N TRP A 219 7.49 13.08 16.77
CA TRP A 219 7.29 13.12 18.21
C TRP A 219 7.52 11.74 18.83
N ALA A 220 8.25 11.64 19.94
CA ALA A 220 8.67 10.36 20.52
C ALA A 220 7.74 9.79 21.61
N HIS A 221 6.52 10.34 21.78
CA HIS A 221 5.56 9.93 22.84
C HIS A 221 4.26 9.38 22.29
#